data_7494f85f8cfc04ad926d5187a414a58e
#
_entry.id   7494f85f8cfc04ad926d5187a414a58e
#
_cell.length_a   1.000
_cell.length_b   1.000
_cell.length_c   1.000
_cell.angle_alpha   90.00
_cell.angle_beta   90.00
_cell.angle_gamma   90.00
#
_symmetry.space_group_name_H-M   'P 1'
#
loop_
_entity.id
_entity.type
_entity.pdbx_description
1 polymer ?
#
loop_
_entity_poly.entity_id
_entity_poly.type
_entity_poly.pdbx_seq_one_letter_code
_entity_poly.pdbx_strand_id
1 'polypeptide(L)'
;MENKTVEKKFKTPIIIVSVVIPLAVVLLFSIRLKDFGINVEPLTFLPPIYAAINGITALLLILGVLAIKKGNRALHNKLMTSAIACSLVFLLMYVAYHMTTEATKFGGEGAIKYVYFFLLITHIALSVTIIPLVLFTYVRALSGEFDRHKKLAKITFPLWLYVAVTGVIVYLMIAPYYV
;
A
#
# COMPACT_ATOMS: atom_id res chain seq x y z
N MET A 1 -30.70 9.48 -8.02
CA MET A 1 -29.95 10.76 -8.02
C MET A 1 -28.98 10.88 -6.83
N GLU A 2 -29.33 10.32 -5.68
CA GLU A 2 -28.55 10.40 -4.41
C GLU A 2 -27.13 9.79 -4.49
N ASN A 3 -26.95 8.68 -5.20
CA ASN A 3 -25.66 7.94 -5.29
C ASN A 3 -24.54 8.71 -6.03
N LYS A 4 -24.87 9.54 -7.03
CA LYS A 4 -23.87 10.39 -7.70
C LYS A 4 -23.34 11.50 -6.80
N THR A 5 -24.10 11.87 -5.79
CA THR A 5 -23.75 12.91 -4.81
C THR A 5 -22.66 12.43 -3.87
N VAL A 6 -22.65 11.15 -3.47
CA VAL A 6 -21.64 10.57 -2.57
C VAL A 6 -20.27 10.52 -3.24
N GLU A 7 -20.18 9.96 -4.47
CA GLU A 7 -18.89 9.94 -5.21
C GLU A 7 -18.34 11.36 -5.43
N LYS A 8 -19.24 12.31 -5.76
CA LYS A 8 -18.87 13.72 -5.95
C LYS A 8 -18.32 14.36 -4.67
N LYS A 9 -18.93 14.05 -3.51
CA LYS A 9 -18.51 14.52 -2.19
C LYS A 9 -17.11 14.02 -1.82
N PHE A 10 -16.77 12.77 -2.12
CA PHE A 10 -15.49 12.16 -1.78
C PHE A 10 -14.39 12.37 -2.84
N LYS A 11 -14.72 12.89 -4.02
CA LYS A 11 -13.75 13.08 -5.12
C LYS A 11 -12.59 13.98 -4.70
N THR A 12 -12.88 15.15 -4.14
CA THR A 12 -11.83 16.11 -3.72
C THR A 12 -10.95 15.55 -2.60
N PRO A 13 -11.48 15.01 -1.48
CA PRO A 13 -10.67 14.35 -0.47
C PRO A 13 -9.79 13.23 -1.03
N ILE A 14 -10.30 12.38 -1.92
CA ILE A 14 -9.51 11.30 -2.54
C ILE A 14 -8.35 11.88 -3.34
N ILE A 15 -8.56 12.91 -4.16
CA ILE A 15 -7.50 13.54 -4.94
C ILE A 15 -6.44 14.15 -3.99
N ILE A 16 -6.86 14.86 -2.95
CA ILE A 16 -5.95 15.45 -1.97
C ILE A 16 -5.08 14.37 -1.33
N VAL A 17 -5.68 13.31 -0.79
CA VAL A 17 -4.97 12.20 -0.15
C VAL A 17 -4.03 11.50 -1.13
N SER A 18 -4.48 11.31 -2.39
CA SER A 18 -3.69 10.67 -3.45
C SER A 18 -2.47 11.49 -3.90
N VAL A 19 -2.45 12.78 -3.63
CA VAL A 19 -1.29 13.66 -3.92
C VAL A 19 -0.44 13.83 -2.66
N VAL A 20 -1.06 14.08 -1.51
CA VAL A 20 -0.36 14.37 -0.26
C VAL A 20 0.46 13.16 0.23
N ILE A 21 -0.11 11.95 0.18
CA ILE A 21 0.60 10.75 0.65
C ILE A 21 1.89 10.48 -0.14
N PRO A 22 1.87 10.41 -1.49
CA PRO A 22 3.11 10.24 -2.25
C PRO A 22 4.13 11.34 -2.04
N LEU A 23 3.70 12.60 -1.98
CA LEU A 23 4.59 13.72 -1.69
C LEU A 23 5.23 13.61 -0.32
N ALA A 24 4.44 13.26 0.71
CA ALA A 24 4.96 13.02 2.04
C ALA A 24 6.01 11.89 2.03
N VAL A 25 5.73 10.77 1.36
CA VAL A 25 6.69 9.66 1.23
C VAL A 25 7.98 10.10 0.54
N VAL A 26 7.90 10.86 -0.56
CA VAL A 26 9.10 11.39 -1.24
C VAL A 26 9.92 12.30 -0.32
N LEU A 27 9.26 13.17 0.45
CA LEU A 27 9.92 14.04 1.41
C LEU A 27 10.64 13.26 2.52
N LEU A 28 10.10 12.12 2.94
CA LEU A 28 10.70 11.26 3.97
C LEU A 28 12.06 10.66 3.56
N PHE A 29 12.37 10.56 2.27
CA PHE A 29 13.71 10.16 1.84
C PHE A 29 14.77 11.24 2.08
N SER A 30 14.35 12.49 2.29
CA SER A 30 15.22 13.65 2.44
C SER A 30 15.19 14.25 3.84
N ILE A 31 14.22 13.90 4.67
CA ILE A 31 13.96 14.55 5.97
C ILE A 31 13.88 13.47 7.05
N ARG A 32 14.71 13.61 8.09
CA ARG A 32 14.71 12.71 9.26
C ARG A 32 14.43 13.50 10.52
N LEU A 33 13.91 12.85 11.55
CA LEU A 33 13.66 13.47 12.86
C LEU A 33 14.93 14.06 13.48
N LYS A 34 16.07 13.42 13.28
CA LYS A 34 17.39 13.90 13.75
C LYS A 34 17.76 15.28 13.18
N ASP A 35 17.31 15.61 11.97
CA ASP A 35 17.60 16.86 11.31
C ASP A 35 16.91 18.05 12.00
N PHE A 36 15.89 17.77 12.83
CA PHE A 36 15.16 18.71 13.67
C PHE A 36 15.60 18.66 15.14
N GLY A 37 16.71 17.98 15.45
CA GLY A 37 17.19 17.82 16.82
C GLY A 37 16.40 16.81 17.67
N ILE A 38 15.49 16.05 17.06
CA ILE A 38 14.71 15.02 17.74
C ILE A 38 15.44 13.68 17.61
N ASN A 39 16.12 13.29 18.70
CA ASN A 39 16.84 12.02 18.75
C ASN A 39 15.91 10.91 19.21
N VAL A 40 15.57 10.01 18.28
CA VAL A 40 14.76 8.81 18.52
C VAL A 40 15.61 7.59 18.14
N GLU A 41 15.51 6.52 18.92
CA GLU A 41 16.16 5.26 18.56
C GLU A 41 15.62 4.73 17.22
N PRO A 42 16.49 4.23 16.33
CA PRO A 42 16.09 3.66 15.05
C PRO A 42 15.11 2.49 15.23
N LEU A 43 13.96 2.55 14.56
CA LEU A 43 12.90 1.54 14.64
C LEU A 43 13.22 0.34 13.73
N THR A 44 14.38 -0.28 13.91
CA THR A 44 14.92 -1.34 13.04
C THR A 44 14.11 -2.64 13.08
N PHE A 45 13.22 -2.82 14.04
CA PHE A 45 12.32 -3.97 14.15
C PHE A 45 11.07 -3.89 13.25
N LEU A 46 10.77 -2.72 12.65
CA LEU A 46 9.56 -2.51 11.86
C LEU A 46 9.57 -3.20 10.48
N PRO A 47 10.68 -3.31 9.73
CA PRO A 47 10.68 -3.91 8.40
C PRO A 47 10.05 -5.31 8.30
N PRO A 48 10.40 -6.29 9.13
CA PRO A 48 9.75 -7.61 9.09
C PRO A 48 8.26 -7.54 9.42
N ILE A 49 7.84 -6.62 10.32
CA ILE A 49 6.45 -6.50 10.72
C ILE A 49 5.60 -5.94 9.57
N TYR A 50 6.01 -4.82 8.96
CA TYR A 50 5.24 -4.27 7.85
C TYR A 50 5.29 -5.15 6.59
N ALA A 51 6.36 -5.94 6.37
CA ALA A 51 6.39 -6.94 5.31
C ALA A 51 5.38 -8.07 5.58
N ALA A 52 5.25 -8.54 6.82
CA ALA A 52 4.23 -9.51 7.20
C ALA A 52 2.81 -8.95 7.00
N ILE A 53 2.57 -7.67 7.32
CA ILE A 53 1.30 -6.99 7.05
C ILE A 53 0.98 -6.96 5.56
N ASN A 54 1.96 -6.74 4.68
CA ASN A 54 1.78 -6.86 3.24
C ASN A 54 1.38 -8.28 2.81
N GLY A 55 2.01 -9.31 3.40
CA GLY A 55 1.63 -10.70 3.17
C GLY A 55 0.18 -10.98 3.60
N ILE A 56 -0.23 -10.49 4.78
CA ILE A 56 -1.61 -10.57 5.25
C ILE A 56 -2.55 -9.84 4.29
N THR A 57 -2.18 -8.65 3.83
CA THR A 57 -2.96 -7.89 2.84
C THR A 57 -3.17 -8.69 1.55
N ALA A 58 -2.14 -9.33 1.02
CA ALA A 58 -2.25 -10.18 -0.16
C ALA A 58 -3.24 -11.34 0.06
N LEU A 59 -3.19 -12.01 1.21
CA LEU A 59 -4.14 -13.07 1.57
C LEU A 59 -5.58 -12.55 1.67
N LEU A 60 -5.79 -11.41 2.35
CA LEU A 60 -7.10 -10.78 2.47
C LEU A 60 -7.69 -10.42 1.10
N LEU A 61 -6.88 -9.93 0.18
CA LEU A 61 -7.30 -9.60 -1.19
C LEU A 61 -7.75 -10.84 -1.95
N ILE A 62 -6.97 -11.92 -1.90
CA ILE A 62 -7.31 -13.19 -2.56
C ILE A 62 -8.60 -13.76 -1.98
N LEU A 63 -8.69 -13.88 -0.65
CA LEU A 63 -9.86 -14.39 0.04
C LEU A 63 -11.11 -13.53 -0.22
N GLY A 64 -10.94 -12.21 -0.29
CA GLY A 64 -12.01 -11.28 -0.60
C GLY A 64 -12.58 -11.47 -2.01
N VAL A 65 -11.72 -11.69 -3.00
CA VAL A 65 -12.17 -12.00 -4.37
C VAL A 65 -12.83 -13.38 -4.43
N LEU A 66 -12.32 -14.37 -3.71
CA LEU A 66 -12.96 -15.68 -3.62
C LEU A 66 -14.34 -15.60 -2.95
N ALA A 67 -14.48 -14.78 -1.90
CA ALA A 67 -15.75 -14.56 -1.22
C ALA A 67 -16.81 -13.97 -2.16
N ILE A 68 -16.47 -12.94 -2.94
CA ILE A 68 -17.43 -12.32 -3.86
C ILE A 68 -17.78 -13.25 -5.03
N LYS A 69 -16.84 -14.05 -5.52
CA LYS A 69 -17.13 -15.07 -6.55
C LYS A 69 -18.13 -16.13 -6.05
N LYS A 70 -18.13 -16.42 -4.74
CA LYS A 70 -19.13 -17.30 -4.09
C LYS A 70 -20.42 -16.57 -3.68
N GLY A 71 -20.61 -15.31 -4.07
CA GLY A 71 -21.78 -14.52 -3.73
C GLY A 71 -21.80 -13.93 -2.31
N ASN A 72 -20.77 -14.18 -1.49
CA ASN A 72 -20.73 -13.71 -0.10
C ASN A 72 -20.22 -12.26 -0.04
N ARG A 73 -21.14 -11.31 -0.27
CA ARG A 73 -20.85 -9.87 -0.26
C ARG A 73 -20.42 -9.37 1.13
N ALA A 74 -20.99 -9.92 2.21
CA ALA A 74 -20.69 -9.51 3.57
C ALA A 74 -19.23 -9.84 3.92
N LEU A 75 -18.78 -11.06 3.61
CA LEU A 75 -17.42 -11.49 3.83
C LEU A 75 -16.44 -10.69 2.94
N HIS A 76 -16.77 -10.50 1.65
CA HIS A 76 -15.97 -9.66 0.75
C HIS A 76 -15.75 -8.26 1.33
N ASN A 77 -16.81 -7.60 1.80
CA ASN A 77 -16.71 -6.26 2.38
C ASN A 77 -15.79 -6.23 3.60
N LYS A 78 -15.94 -7.20 4.53
CA LYS A 78 -15.07 -7.30 5.70
C LYS A 78 -13.60 -7.48 5.30
N LEU A 79 -13.30 -8.40 4.40
CA LEU A 79 -11.94 -8.69 3.96
C LEU A 79 -11.30 -7.50 3.22
N MET A 80 -12.04 -6.80 2.35
CA MET A 80 -11.53 -5.61 1.66
C MET A 80 -11.29 -4.44 2.62
N THR A 81 -12.18 -4.22 3.59
CA THR A 81 -11.99 -3.17 4.61
C THR A 81 -10.79 -3.50 5.51
N SER A 82 -10.61 -4.78 5.88
CA SER A 82 -9.41 -5.21 6.62
C SER A 82 -8.12 -5.01 5.80
N ALA A 83 -8.14 -5.29 4.49
CA ALA A 83 -7.00 -5.04 3.61
C ALA A 83 -6.63 -3.55 3.54
N ILE A 84 -7.63 -2.65 3.50
CA ILE A 84 -7.42 -1.20 3.55
C ILE A 84 -6.79 -0.81 4.90
N ALA A 85 -7.31 -1.33 6.01
CA ALA A 85 -6.76 -1.07 7.35
C ALA A 85 -5.31 -1.55 7.46
N CYS A 86 -4.99 -2.76 6.97
CA CYS A 86 -3.62 -3.28 6.92
C CYS A 86 -2.71 -2.36 6.09
N SER A 87 -3.17 -1.88 4.93
CA SER A 87 -2.38 -0.96 4.08
C SER A 87 -2.13 0.38 4.77
N LEU A 88 -3.07 0.89 5.56
CA LEU A 88 -2.88 2.10 6.35
C LEU A 88 -1.86 1.88 7.47
N VAL A 89 -1.97 0.77 8.20
CA VAL A 89 -1.00 0.41 9.25
C VAL A 89 0.40 0.22 8.65
N PHE A 90 0.51 -0.46 7.50
CA PHE A 90 1.76 -0.54 6.75
C PHE A 90 2.35 0.84 6.47
N LEU A 91 1.55 1.76 5.92
CA LEU A 91 2.01 3.11 5.58
C LEU A 91 2.53 3.87 6.82
N LEU A 92 1.83 3.81 7.94
CA LEU A 92 2.25 4.46 9.19
C LEU A 92 3.58 3.89 9.70
N MET A 93 3.74 2.56 9.70
CA MET A 93 4.99 1.91 10.10
C MET A 93 6.14 2.23 9.14
N TYR A 94 5.87 2.26 7.83
CA TYR A 94 6.85 2.62 6.81
C TYR A 94 7.35 4.06 7.00
N VAL A 95 6.44 5.00 7.23
CA VAL A 95 6.78 6.40 7.54
C VAL A 95 7.62 6.47 8.81
N ALA A 96 7.19 5.85 9.91
CA ALA A 96 7.92 5.84 11.18
C ALA A 96 9.34 5.29 11.02
N TYR A 97 9.51 4.18 10.29
CA TYR A 97 10.82 3.60 10.00
C TYR A 97 11.72 4.58 9.25
N HIS A 98 11.25 5.17 8.15
CA HIS A 98 12.06 6.05 7.31
C HIS A 98 12.38 7.41 7.97
N MET A 99 11.57 7.86 8.91
CA MET A 99 11.86 9.06 9.70
C MET A 99 12.93 8.84 10.77
N THR A 100 13.16 7.59 11.20
CA THR A 100 14.06 7.25 12.30
C THR A 100 15.31 6.51 11.88
N THR A 101 15.32 5.91 10.67
CA THR A 101 16.38 4.97 10.25
C THR A 101 16.98 5.41 8.91
N GLU A 102 18.26 5.15 8.74
CA GLU A 102 18.93 5.36 7.44
C GLU A 102 18.51 4.29 6.44
N ALA A 103 18.45 4.69 5.15
CA ALA A 103 18.08 3.76 4.09
C ALA A 103 19.15 2.67 3.94
N THR A 104 18.74 1.42 4.07
CA THR A 104 19.61 0.26 3.83
C THR A 104 19.93 0.15 2.35
N LYS A 105 21.20 -0.02 2.02
CA LYS A 105 21.65 -0.23 0.64
C LYS A 105 21.59 -1.71 0.30
N PHE A 106 21.04 -2.03 -0.87
CA PHE A 106 21.08 -3.40 -1.37
C PHE A 106 22.50 -3.77 -1.79
N GLY A 107 23.05 -4.79 -1.17
CA GLY A 107 24.44 -5.25 -1.39
C GLY A 107 24.58 -6.41 -2.38
N GLY A 108 23.48 -6.87 -3.03
CA GLY A 108 23.55 -7.93 -4.02
C GLY A 108 24.20 -7.47 -5.34
N GLU A 109 24.88 -8.39 -6.01
CA GLU A 109 25.59 -8.14 -7.26
C GLU A 109 25.05 -8.98 -8.43
N GLY A 110 25.45 -8.66 -9.66
CA GLY A 110 25.04 -9.39 -10.84
C GLY A 110 23.55 -9.27 -11.15
N ALA A 111 22.95 -10.34 -11.69
CA ALA A 111 21.57 -10.35 -12.15
C ALA A 111 20.55 -10.03 -11.04
N ILE A 112 20.81 -10.48 -9.79
CA ILE A 112 19.89 -10.26 -8.66
C ILE A 112 19.72 -8.77 -8.35
N LYS A 113 20.73 -7.94 -8.58
CA LYS A 113 20.67 -6.50 -8.42
C LYS A 113 19.64 -5.87 -9.38
N TYR A 114 19.64 -6.28 -10.63
CA TYR A 114 18.67 -5.78 -11.63
C TYR A 114 17.25 -6.23 -11.30
N VAL A 115 17.06 -7.48 -10.85
CA VAL A 115 15.76 -7.99 -10.41
C VAL A 115 15.25 -7.19 -9.22
N TYR A 116 16.08 -6.96 -8.21
CA TYR A 116 15.72 -6.17 -7.03
C TYR A 116 15.26 -4.76 -7.43
N PHE A 117 16.05 -4.02 -8.20
CA PHE A 117 15.70 -2.66 -8.58
C PHE A 117 14.48 -2.60 -9.51
N PHE A 118 14.29 -3.57 -10.41
CA PHE A 118 13.08 -3.67 -11.21
C PHE A 118 11.84 -3.83 -10.32
N LEU A 119 11.86 -4.77 -9.37
CA LEU A 119 10.76 -4.99 -8.44
C LEU A 119 10.53 -3.77 -7.54
N LEU A 120 11.59 -3.16 -7.03
CA LEU A 120 11.50 -1.98 -6.18
C LEU A 120 10.87 -0.80 -6.91
N ILE A 121 11.34 -0.48 -8.12
CA ILE A 121 10.85 0.67 -8.90
C ILE A 121 9.39 0.46 -9.30
N THR A 122 9.03 -0.73 -9.80
CA THR A 122 7.64 -1.04 -10.16
C THR A 122 6.73 -1.06 -8.93
N HIS A 123 7.20 -1.60 -7.81
CA HIS A 123 6.48 -1.56 -6.54
C HIS A 123 6.20 -0.11 -6.12
N ILE A 124 7.20 0.76 -6.09
CA ILE A 124 7.03 2.16 -5.68
C ILE A 124 6.06 2.89 -6.63
N ALA A 125 6.25 2.78 -7.95
CA ALA A 125 5.41 3.44 -8.94
C ALA A 125 3.93 3.01 -8.81
N LEU A 126 3.69 1.70 -8.64
CA LEU A 126 2.34 1.17 -8.48
C LEU A 126 1.76 1.45 -7.09
N SER A 127 2.59 1.57 -6.04
CA SER A 127 2.13 1.97 -4.71
C SER A 127 1.54 3.37 -4.69
N VAL A 128 2.08 4.29 -5.48
CA VAL A 128 1.49 5.62 -5.67
C VAL A 128 0.16 5.52 -6.44
N THR A 129 0.17 4.74 -7.53
CA THR A 129 -1.00 4.60 -8.42
C THR A 129 -2.18 3.91 -7.74
N ILE A 130 -1.91 2.96 -6.83
CA ILE A 130 -2.98 2.17 -6.20
C ILE A 130 -3.82 2.96 -5.20
N ILE A 131 -3.29 4.01 -4.59
CA ILE A 131 -3.99 4.81 -3.58
C ILE A 131 -5.32 5.34 -4.13
N PRO A 132 -5.36 6.16 -5.20
CA PRO A 132 -6.62 6.64 -5.74
C PRO A 132 -7.52 5.51 -6.24
N LEU A 133 -6.96 4.46 -6.83
CA LEU A 133 -7.75 3.34 -7.35
C LEU A 133 -8.51 2.61 -6.24
N VAL A 134 -7.85 2.32 -5.11
CA VAL A 134 -8.50 1.68 -3.95
C VAL A 134 -9.58 2.59 -3.38
N LEU A 135 -9.28 3.86 -3.16
CA LEU A 135 -10.23 4.82 -2.57
C LEU A 135 -11.47 5.00 -3.45
N PHE A 136 -11.32 5.20 -4.76
CA PHE A 136 -12.46 5.29 -5.67
C PHE A 136 -13.24 3.98 -5.75
N THR A 137 -12.56 2.84 -5.79
CA THR A 137 -13.20 1.53 -5.81
C THR A 137 -14.05 1.33 -4.54
N TYR A 138 -13.50 1.69 -3.38
CA TYR A 138 -14.18 1.58 -2.09
C TYR A 138 -15.39 2.52 -1.98
N VAL A 139 -15.22 3.79 -2.34
CA VAL A 139 -16.32 4.79 -2.30
C VAL A 139 -17.48 4.39 -3.23
N ARG A 140 -17.19 3.83 -4.42
CA ARG A 140 -18.23 3.31 -5.32
C ARG A 140 -19.00 2.15 -4.71
N ALA A 141 -18.32 1.28 -3.94
CA ALA A 141 -19.00 0.20 -3.21
C ALA A 141 -19.92 0.75 -2.11
N LEU A 142 -19.45 1.73 -1.32
CA LEU A 142 -20.23 2.40 -0.27
C LEU A 142 -21.44 3.16 -0.84
N SER A 143 -21.29 3.72 -2.05
CA SER A 143 -22.38 4.42 -2.75
C SER A 143 -23.38 3.49 -3.44
N GLY A 144 -23.20 2.16 -3.35
CA GLY A 144 -24.04 1.19 -4.04
C GLY A 144 -23.86 1.14 -5.57
N GLU A 145 -22.85 1.84 -6.11
CA GLU A 145 -22.56 1.86 -7.55
C GLU A 145 -21.78 0.61 -7.98
N PHE A 146 -22.37 -0.56 -7.79
CA PHE A 146 -21.69 -1.85 -7.96
C PHE A 146 -21.16 -2.11 -9.37
N ASP A 147 -21.81 -1.61 -10.42
CA ASP A 147 -21.33 -1.79 -11.80
C ASP A 147 -20.05 -0.97 -12.06
N ARG A 148 -19.99 0.25 -11.54
CA ARG A 148 -18.79 1.10 -11.61
C ARG A 148 -17.68 0.57 -10.71
N HIS A 149 -18.04 0.06 -9.51
CA HIS A 149 -17.14 -0.64 -8.63
C HIS A 149 -16.47 -1.84 -9.32
N LYS A 150 -17.27 -2.73 -9.91
CA LYS A 150 -16.75 -3.93 -10.61
C LYS A 150 -15.80 -3.58 -11.75
N LYS A 151 -16.13 -2.55 -12.55
CA LYS A 151 -15.25 -2.10 -13.65
C LYS A 151 -13.89 -1.66 -13.14
N LEU A 152 -13.86 -0.84 -12.08
CA LEU A 152 -12.61 -0.36 -11.51
C LEU A 152 -11.85 -1.44 -10.74
N ALA A 153 -12.57 -2.29 -10.00
CA ALA A 153 -11.98 -3.39 -9.22
C ALA A 153 -11.19 -4.40 -10.08
N LYS A 154 -11.56 -4.59 -11.36
CA LYS A 154 -10.81 -5.43 -12.30
C LYS A 154 -9.38 -4.94 -12.55
N ILE A 155 -9.14 -3.64 -12.40
CA ILE A 155 -7.82 -3.00 -12.51
C ILE A 155 -7.18 -2.88 -11.13
N THR A 156 -7.95 -2.43 -10.14
CA THR A 156 -7.48 -2.20 -8.77
C THR A 156 -6.94 -3.48 -8.13
N PHE A 157 -7.68 -4.58 -8.24
CA PHE A 157 -7.32 -5.84 -7.56
C PHE A 157 -5.94 -6.38 -8.00
N PRO A 158 -5.65 -6.61 -9.30
CA PRO A 158 -4.35 -7.15 -9.70
C PRO A 158 -3.19 -6.20 -9.37
N LEU A 159 -3.39 -4.88 -9.48
CA LEU A 159 -2.35 -3.92 -9.12
C LEU A 159 -2.10 -3.90 -7.61
N TRP A 160 -3.16 -3.94 -6.80
CA TRP A 160 -3.01 -3.97 -5.34
C TRP A 160 -2.36 -5.27 -4.87
N LEU A 161 -2.76 -6.40 -5.43
CA LEU A 161 -2.13 -7.69 -5.14
C LEU A 161 -0.65 -7.69 -5.52
N TYR A 162 -0.29 -7.14 -6.69
CA TYR A 162 1.09 -6.99 -7.12
C TYR A 162 1.89 -6.16 -6.10
N VAL A 163 1.39 -5.00 -5.68
CA VAL A 163 2.04 -4.14 -4.69
C VAL A 163 2.23 -4.89 -3.36
N ALA A 164 1.19 -5.57 -2.86
CA ALA A 164 1.28 -6.31 -1.60
C ALA A 164 2.32 -7.45 -1.66
N VAL A 165 2.33 -8.23 -2.75
CA VAL A 165 3.28 -9.35 -2.93
C VAL A 165 4.70 -8.84 -3.15
N THR A 166 4.89 -7.86 -4.03
CA THR A 166 6.24 -7.32 -4.30
C THR A 166 6.82 -6.61 -3.09
N GLY A 167 6.02 -6.01 -2.22
CA GLY A 167 6.48 -5.46 -0.95
C GLY A 167 7.12 -6.51 -0.05
N VAL A 168 6.55 -7.72 0.01
CA VAL A 168 7.16 -8.86 0.73
C VAL A 168 8.46 -9.30 0.04
N ILE A 169 8.44 -9.45 -1.28
CA ILE A 169 9.61 -9.92 -2.03
C ILE A 169 10.78 -8.93 -1.89
N VAL A 170 10.53 -7.63 -2.06
CA VAL A 170 11.55 -6.58 -1.89
C VAL A 170 12.14 -6.62 -0.48
N TYR A 171 11.29 -6.78 0.55
CA TYR A 171 11.77 -6.96 1.92
C TYR A 171 12.67 -8.19 2.05
N LEU A 172 12.25 -9.37 1.57
CA LEU A 172 13.04 -10.59 1.67
C LEU A 172 14.39 -10.48 0.94
N MET A 173 14.44 -9.74 -0.15
CA MET A 173 15.69 -9.50 -0.90
C MET A 173 16.64 -8.56 -0.17
N ILE A 174 16.14 -7.54 0.53
CA ILE A 174 16.99 -6.57 1.24
C ILE A 174 17.28 -7.00 2.68
N ALA A 175 16.50 -7.90 3.25
CA ALA A 175 16.62 -8.34 4.65
C ALA A 175 18.04 -8.77 5.09
N PRO A 176 18.83 -9.47 4.24
CA PRO A 176 20.20 -9.85 4.60
C PRO A 176 21.16 -8.65 4.77
N TYR A 177 20.79 -7.47 4.33
CA TYR A 177 21.61 -6.25 4.34
C TYR A 177 21.20 -5.24 5.43
N TYR A 178 20.20 -5.56 6.25
CA TYR A 178 19.90 -4.78 7.46
C TYR A 178 21.02 -4.96 8.47
N VAL A 179 21.52 -3.85 9.01
CA VAL A 179 22.57 -3.79 10.04
C VAL A 179 21.94 -3.43 11.37
#